data_ac741910d9ce400bed5e4ef47157c2ec
#
_entry.id   ac741910d9ce400bed5e4ef47157c2ec
#
_cell.length_a   1.000
_cell.length_b   1.000
_cell.length_c   1.000
_cell.angle_alpha   90.00
_cell.angle_beta   90.00
_cell.angle_gamma   90.00
#
_symmetry.space_group_name_H-M   'P 1'
#
loop_
_entity.id
_entity.type
_entity.pdbx_description
1 polymer ?
#
loop_
_entity_poly.entity_id
_entity_poly.type
_entity_poly.pdbx_seq_one_letter_code
_entity_poly.pdbx_strand_id
1 'polypeptide(L)'
;RLAVTTTAAMPAAGAPTGAVPTPTLPPAGPAAAPVAVPATAVAPAPGAATAKIRTDLYVVDISSQGGDITRLELVRHPETEDKSKHFVLFDNGVKHIYLAQSGVIGDGLPNHKTVWKLAAGEHVLKEGEKQLEFRLEANGANGAKVTKTYVFQRDSYQIEVRHEGV
;
A
#
# COMPACT_ATOMS: atom_id res chain seq x y z
N ARG A 1 -45.13 -3.11 -68.15
CA ARG A 1 -44.91 -1.62 -68.28
C ARG A 1 -43.80 -1.20 -67.38
N LEU A 2 -42.67 -0.95 -68.06
CA LEU A 2 -41.56 -0.10 -67.70
C LEU A 2 -41.02 -0.17 -66.28
N ALA A 3 -39.98 -1.00 -66.16
CA ALA A 3 -38.99 -0.93 -65.07
C ALA A 3 -37.96 0.16 -65.45
N VAL A 4 -37.68 1.03 -64.53
CA VAL A 4 -36.52 1.94 -64.60
C VAL A 4 -35.56 1.57 -63.51
N THR A 5 -34.44 1.00 -63.92
CA THR A 5 -33.32 0.64 -63.04
C THR A 5 -32.42 1.90 -62.95
N THR A 6 -32.36 2.52 -61.81
CA THR A 6 -31.39 3.61 -61.55
C THR A 6 -30.27 3.05 -60.68
N THR A 7 -29.13 2.84 -61.28
CA THR A 7 -27.86 2.52 -60.61
C THR A 7 -27.28 3.79 -59.99
N ALA A 8 -27.30 3.91 -58.69
CA ALA A 8 -26.62 4.96 -58.01
C ALA A 8 -25.19 4.50 -57.63
N ALA A 9 -24.21 5.17 -58.24
CA ALA A 9 -22.80 4.99 -57.92
C ALA A 9 -22.51 5.60 -56.53
N MET A 10 -21.94 4.80 -55.64
CA MET A 10 -21.43 5.31 -54.37
C MET A 10 -20.13 6.06 -54.54
N PRO A 11 -19.96 7.27 -53.98
CA PRO A 11 -18.69 7.92 -53.92
C PRO A 11 -17.79 7.24 -52.89
N ALA A 12 -16.54 6.96 -53.22
CA ALA A 12 -15.52 6.45 -52.36
C ALA A 12 -15.20 7.50 -51.26
N ALA A 13 -15.49 7.12 -50.02
CA ALA A 13 -15.09 7.93 -48.86
C ALA A 13 -13.57 7.90 -48.70
N GLY A 14 -12.91 9.03 -48.87
CA GLY A 14 -11.51 9.23 -48.58
C GLY A 14 -11.27 9.03 -47.07
N ALA A 15 -10.32 8.22 -46.74
CA ALA A 15 -9.85 8.03 -45.37
C ALA A 15 -9.21 9.34 -44.84
N PRO A 16 -9.57 9.82 -43.64
CA PRO A 16 -8.84 10.92 -43.03
C PRO A 16 -7.51 10.35 -42.50
N THR A 17 -6.41 10.76 -43.15
CA THR A 17 -5.06 10.63 -42.60
C THR A 17 -4.92 11.60 -41.41
N GLY A 18 -5.42 11.21 -40.24
CA GLY A 18 -5.14 11.90 -38.99
C GLY A 18 -3.70 11.61 -38.60
N ALA A 19 -2.80 12.54 -38.87
CA ALA A 19 -1.46 12.52 -38.31
C ALA A 19 -1.59 12.67 -36.81
N VAL A 20 -1.26 11.60 -36.08
CA VAL A 20 -1.10 11.62 -34.63
C VAL A 20 0.10 12.54 -34.35
N PRO A 21 -0.05 13.62 -33.53
CA PRO A 21 1.10 14.42 -33.17
C PRO A 21 2.05 13.59 -32.33
N THR A 22 3.23 13.33 -32.89
CA THR A 22 4.32 12.69 -32.12
C THR A 22 4.79 13.71 -31.08
N PRO A 23 4.79 13.37 -29.78
CA PRO A 23 5.35 14.25 -28.77
C PRO A 23 6.85 14.43 -29.08
N THR A 24 7.25 15.62 -29.45
CA THR A 24 8.66 16.00 -29.58
C THR A 24 9.23 16.07 -28.15
N LEU A 25 10.01 15.08 -27.78
CA LEU A 25 10.82 15.14 -26.57
C LEU A 25 11.84 16.27 -26.73
N PRO A 26 11.99 17.17 -25.75
CA PRO A 26 13.08 18.13 -25.73
C PRO A 26 14.43 17.35 -25.73
N PRO A 27 15.50 17.95 -26.34
CA PRO A 27 16.80 17.27 -26.37
C PRO A 27 17.25 16.93 -24.96
N ALA A 28 17.60 15.66 -24.78
CA ALA A 28 18.13 15.17 -23.52
C ALA A 28 19.42 15.93 -23.20
N GLY A 29 19.35 16.78 -22.17
CA GLY A 29 20.56 17.22 -21.47
C GLY A 29 21.30 16.00 -20.91
N PRO A 30 22.61 16.10 -20.60
CA PRO A 30 23.37 14.97 -20.15
C PRO A 30 22.65 14.31 -18.96
N ALA A 31 22.24 13.07 -19.18
CA ALA A 31 21.56 12.27 -18.19
C ALA A 31 22.46 12.14 -16.96
N ALA A 32 22.09 12.85 -15.88
CA ALA A 32 22.58 12.48 -14.56
C ALA A 32 22.14 11.03 -14.35
N ALA A 33 23.10 10.13 -14.21
CA ALA A 33 22.85 8.75 -13.90
C ALA A 33 21.90 8.69 -12.70
N PRO A 34 20.88 7.83 -12.71
CA PRO A 34 20.06 7.62 -11.53
C PRO A 34 20.99 7.17 -10.42
N VAL A 35 21.18 8.03 -9.41
CA VAL A 35 21.83 7.65 -8.18
C VAL A 35 20.90 6.59 -7.60
N ALA A 36 21.26 5.32 -7.78
CA ALA A 36 20.64 4.24 -7.04
C ALA A 36 20.91 4.55 -5.58
N VAL A 37 19.93 5.13 -4.90
CA VAL A 37 19.90 5.17 -3.44
C VAL A 37 19.86 3.69 -3.03
N PRO A 38 20.91 3.16 -2.38
CA PRO A 38 20.85 1.81 -1.88
C PRO A 38 19.62 1.78 -0.95
N ALA A 39 18.64 0.94 -1.27
CA ALA A 39 17.60 0.58 -0.34
C ALA A 39 18.31 -0.15 0.81
N THR A 40 18.76 0.63 1.78
CA THR A 40 19.31 0.08 3.01
C THR A 40 18.15 -0.63 3.66
N ALA A 41 18.18 -1.94 3.63
CA ALA A 41 17.29 -2.77 4.42
C ALA A 41 17.41 -2.27 5.86
N VAL A 42 16.42 -1.52 6.32
CA VAL A 42 16.35 -1.10 7.72
C VAL A 42 15.96 -2.35 8.48
N ALA A 43 16.96 -3.09 8.93
CA ALA A 43 16.74 -4.13 9.94
C ALA A 43 15.98 -3.46 11.10
N PRO A 44 14.96 -4.12 11.67
CA PRO A 44 14.25 -3.57 12.81
C PRO A 44 15.28 -3.22 13.88
N ALA A 45 15.23 -1.99 14.37
CA ALA A 45 16.14 -1.55 15.42
C ALA A 45 16.02 -2.53 16.61
N PRO A 46 17.13 -2.94 17.22
CA PRO A 46 17.08 -3.79 18.41
C PRO A 46 16.25 -3.09 19.48
N GLY A 47 15.08 -3.64 19.82
CA GLY A 47 14.16 -3.05 20.79
C GLY A 47 12.83 -2.54 20.21
N ALA A 48 12.59 -2.59 18.91
CA ALA A 48 11.28 -2.29 18.37
C ALA A 48 10.26 -3.36 18.80
N ALA A 49 9.21 -2.94 19.51
CA ALA A 49 8.11 -3.83 19.86
C ALA A 49 7.26 -4.12 18.61
N THR A 50 6.70 -5.31 18.54
CA THR A 50 5.78 -5.71 17.47
C THR A 50 4.44 -6.11 18.07
N ALA A 51 3.36 -5.56 17.53
CA ALA A 51 2.01 -5.99 17.85
C ALA A 51 1.50 -6.92 16.75
N LYS A 52 0.88 -8.04 17.18
CA LYS A 52 0.25 -8.99 16.28
C LYS A 52 -1.26 -8.82 16.32
N ILE A 53 -1.84 -8.55 15.16
CA ILE A 53 -3.28 -8.38 14.96
C ILE A 53 -3.80 -9.55 14.14
N ARG A 54 -4.89 -10.17 14.61
CA ARG A 54 -5.52 -11.30 13.93
C ARG A 54 -6.95 -10.98 13.56
N THR A 55 -7.26 -11.14 12.29
CA THR A 55 -8.63 -11.08 11.75
C THR A 55 -9.06 -12.47 11.26
N ASP A 56 -10.24 -12.56 10.71
CA ASP A 56 -10.78 -13.75 10.06
C ASP A 56 -10.13 -14.08 8.70
N LEU A 57 -9.46 -13.11 8.06
CA LEU A 57 -8.84 -13.26 6.74
C LEU A 57 -7.31 -13.25 6.76
N TYR A 58 -6.69 -12.56 7.74
CA TYR A 58 -5.24 -12.39 7.77
C TYR A 58 -4.70 -12.11 9.17
N VAL A 59 -3.40 -12.29 9.30
CA VAL A 59 -2.62 -11.90 10.47
C VAL A 59 -1.63 -10.83 10.07
N VAL A 60 -1.55 -9.75 10.85
CA VAL A 60 -0.69 -8.59 10.60
C VAL A 60 0.25 -8.38 11.77
N ASP A 61 1.52 -8.13 11.46
CA ASP A 61 2.51 -7.66 12.42
C ASP A 61 2.80 -6.18 12.18
N ILE A 62 2.63 -5.37 13.21
CA ILE A 62 2.87 -3.92 13.18
C ILE A 62 4.04 -3.60 14.10
N SER A 63 5.07 -2.97 13.54
CA SER A 63 6.25 -2.53 14.28
C SER A 63 5.99 -1.22 15.03
N SER A 64 6.54 -1.07 16.22
CA SER A 64 6.57 0.23 16.91
C SER A 64 7.43 1.25 16.19
N GLN A 65 8.44 0.84 15.42
CA GLN A 65 9.22 1.72 14.60
C GLN A 65 8.43 2.11 13.34
N GLY A 66 8.15 3.39 13.15
CA GLY A 66 7.32 3.90 12.05
C GLY A 66 5.83 3.59 12.21
N GLY A 67 5.45 2.66 13.07
CA GLY A 67 4.09 2.16 13.18
C GLY A 67 3.65 1.47 11.89
N ASP A 68 4.55 0.79 11.20
CA ASP A 68 4.33 0.23 9.86
C ASP A 68 3.98 -1.25 9.91
N ILE A 69 3.23 -1.71 8.89
CA ILE A 69 2.96 -3.14 8.71
C ILE A 69 4.22 -3.79 8.17
N THR A 70 4.80 -4.71 8.95
CA THR A 70 6.04 -5.41 8.60
C THR A 70 5.80 -6.82 8.08
N ARG A 71 4.65 -7.41 8.38
CA ARG A 71 4.26 -8.73 7.90
C ARG A 71 2.74 -8.79 7.75
N LEU A 72 2.26 -9.41 6.69
CA LEU A 72 0.86 -9.74 6.48
C LEU A 72 0.77 -11.15 5.90
N GLU A 73 0.05 -12.02 6.58
CA GLU A 73 -0.16 -13.42 6.24
C GLU A 73 -1.64 -13.67 5.99
N LEU A 74 -2.00 -14.22 4.83
CA LEU A 74 -3.37 -14.50 4.41
C LEU A 74 -3.79 -15.89 4.88
N VAL A 75 -4.66 -15.98 5.90
CA VAL A 75 -5.02 -17.26 6.52
C VAL A 75 -5.90 -18.17 5.65
N ARG A 76 -6.57 -17.62 4.65
CA ARG A 76 -7.42 -18.39 3.72
C ARG A 76 -6.72 -18.72 2.40
N HIS A 77 -5.47 -18.31 2.22
CA HIS A 77 -4.69 -18.55 1.00
C HIS A 77 -3.45 -19.37 1.34
N PRO A 78 -3.37 -20.61 0.87
CA PRO A 78 -2.15 -21.40 1.04
C PRO A 78 -1.03 -20.89 0.15
N GLU A 79 0.21 -21.09 0.56
CA GLU A 79 1.37 -20.82 -0.27
C GLU A 79 1.40 -21.73 -1.49
N THR A 80 1.99 -21.26 -2.60
CA THR A 80 2.00 -21.97 -3.87
C THR A 80 2.85 -23.25 -3.80
N GLU A 81 3.99 -23.17 -3.14
CA GLU A 81 4.96 -24.30 -3.04
C GLU A 81 4.65 -25.22 -1.85
N ASP A 82 4.17 -24.68 -0.75
CA ASP A 82 3.85 -25.41 0.48
C ASP A 82 2.45 -25.08 0.97
N LYS A 83 1.47 -25.88 0.56
CA LYS A 83 0.06 -25.70 0.94
C LYS A 83 -0.25 -25.83 2.42
N SER A 84 0.71 -26.29 3.23
CA SER A 84 0.59 -26.32 4.69
C SER A 84 0.85 -24.97 5.33
N LYS A 85 1.42 -24.03 4.59
CA LYS A 85 1.70 -22.66 5.03
C LYS A 85 0.73 -21.68 4.41
N HIS A 86 0.52 -20.57 5.10
CA HIS A 86 -0.27 -19.46 4.59
C HIS A 86 0.58 -18.55 3.70
N PHE A 87 -0.06 -17.97 2.70
CA PHE A 87 0.60 -17.02 1.80
C PHE A 87 0.96 -15.72 2.54
N VAL A 88 2.24 -15.34 2.50
CA VAL A 88 2.75 -14.11 3.08
C VAL A 88 2.80 -13.03 2.00
N LEU A 89 1.97 -12.01 2.14
CA LEU A 89 1.85 -10.91 1.19
C LEU A 89 2.92 -9.83 1.43
N PHE A 90 3.15 -9.49 2.70
CA PHE A 90 4.22 -8.57 3.12
C PHE A 90 5.16 -9.32 4.04
N ASP A 91 6.45 -9.13 3.83
CA ASP A 91 7.49 -9.68 4.69
C ASP A 91 8.70 -8.74 4.73
N ASN A 92 9.25 -8.56 5.92
CA ASN A 92 10.50 -7.85 6.16
C ASN A 92 11.66 -8.87 6.22
N GLY A 93 11.68 -9.80 5.28
CA GLY A 93 12.68 -10.85 5.20
C GLY A 93 13.97 -10.42 4.52
N VAL A 94 14.99 -11.29 4.61
CA VAL A 94 16.34 -11.03 4.05
C VAL A 94 16.33 -11.01 2.51
N LYS A 95 15.38 -11.68 1.87
CA LYS A 95 15.33 -11.80 0.39
C LYS A 95 14.48 -10.75 -0.28
N HIS A 96 13.39 -10.34 0.33
CA HIS A 96 12.44 -9.37 -0.22
C HIS A 96 11.92 -8.51 0.92
N ILE A 97 11.90 -7.19 0.72
CA ILE A 97 11.35 -6.24 1.67
C ILE A 97 10.12 -5.61 1.03
N TYR A 98 8.96 -6.00 1.51
CA TYR A 98 7.69 -5.37 1.18
C TYR A 98 7.05 -4.88 2.48
N LEU A 99 6.97 -3.56 2.64
CA LEU A 99 6.41 -2.90 3.80
C LEU A 99 5.27 -1.97 3.36
N ALA A 100 4.18 -1.96 4.12
CA ALA A 100 3.17 -0.93 3.95
C ALA A 100 3.45 0.19 4.94
N GLN A 101 4.02 1.28 4.45
CA GLN A 101 4.35 2.46 5.22
C GLN A 101 3.29 3.54 5.03
N SER A 102 2.92 4.17 6.12
CA SER A 102 2.05 5.34 6.12
C SER A 102 2.48 6.32 7.19
N GLY A 103 2.44 7.61 6.88
CA GLY A 103 2.90 8.63 7.80
C GLY A 103 2.31 10.00 7.49
N VAL A 104 2.57 10.93 8.36
CA VAL A 104 2.19 12.34 8.21
C VAL A 104 3.45 13.13 7.79
N ILE A 105 3.28 14.04 6.84
CA ILE A 105 4.37 14.91 6.38
C ILE A 105 4.23 16.26 7.06
N GLY A 106 5.29 16.74 7.69
CA GLY A 106 5.35 18.05 8.32
C GLY A 106 6.54 18.16 9.26
N ASP A 107 6.99 19.40 9.50
CA ASP A 107 8.13 19.66 10.37
C ASP A 107 7.80 19.27 11.82
N GLY A 108 8.67 18.44 12.41
CA GLY A 108 8.51 17.97 13.78
C GLY A 108 7.44 16.90 13.99
N LEU A 109 6.78 16.40 12.93
CA LEU A 109 5.81 15.32 13.05
C LEU A 109 6.49 13.94 13.08
N PRO A 110 5.83 12.93 13.67
CA PRO A 110 6.33 11.57 13.66
C PRO A 110 6.48 11.02 12.22
N ASN A 111 7.62 10.38 11.96
CA ASN A 111 7.96 9.81 10.67
C ASN A 111 8.25 8.30 10.80
N HIS A 112 8.71 7.66 9.72
CA HIS A 112 9.05 6.24 9.67
C HIS A 112 10.17 5.80 10.64
N LYS A 113 10.92 6.74 11.23
CA LYS A 113 11.96 6.47 12.25
C LYS A 113 11.46 6.67 13.67
N THR A 114 10.30 7.28 13.84
CA THR A 114 9.73 7.56 15.16
C THR A 114 9.26 6.26 15.80
N VAL A 115 9.53 6.10 17.08
CA VAL A 115 9.03 4.97 17.85
C VAL A 115 7.63 5.30 18.36
N TRP A 116 6.67 4.52 17.95
CA TRP A 116 5.27 4.63 18.35
C TRP A 116 4.99 3.76 19.56
N LYS A 117 4.18 4.27 20.47
CA LYS A 117 3.64 3.48 21.57
C LYS A 117 2.48 2.65 21.05
N LEU A 118 2.63 1.34 21.13
CA LEU A 118 1.59 0.39 20.71
C LEU A 118 0.53 0.26 21.80
N ALA A 119 -0.74 0.08 21.42
CA ALA A 119 -1.78 -0.31 22.35
C ALA A 119 -1.44 -1.66 22.96
N ALA A 120 -1.63 -1.78 24.28
CA ALA A 120 -1.37 -3.02 25.00
C ALA A 120 -2.55 -3.99 24.87
N GLY A 121 -2.26 -5.28 24.92
CA GLY A 121 -3.28 -6.34 24.97
C GLY A 121 -3.28 -7.23 23.74
N GLU A 122 -4.25 -8.13 23.69
CA GLU A 122 -4.49 -9.02 22.58
C GLU A 122 -5.39 -8.33 21.54
N HIS A 123 -4.97 -8.39 20.27
CA HIS A 123 -5.66 -7.72 19.17
C HIS A 123 -6.21 -8.77 18.21
N VAL A 124 -7.33 -9.36 18.59
CA VAL A 124 -8.04 -10.39 17.79
C VAL A 124 -9.45 -9.90 17.51
N LEU A 125 -9.84 -9.95 16.23
CA LEU A 125 -11.22 -9.69 15.83
C LEU A 125 -12.10 -10.86 16.27
N LYS A 126 -12.79 -10.69 17.40
CA LYS A 126 -13.62 -11.71 18.01
C LYS A 126 -14.84 -12.02 17.17
N GLU A 127 -15.38 -13.23 17.34
CA GLU A 127 -16.63 -13.61 16.70
C GLU A 127 -17.76 -12.65 17.08
N GLY A 128 -18.53 -12.19 16.07
CA GLY A 128 -19.58 -11.19 16.26
C GLY A 128 -19.13 -9.74 16.15
N GLU A 129 -17.85 -9.43 16.25
CA GLU A 129 -17.32 -8.08 16.01
C GLU A 129 -17.23 -7.81 14.52
N LYS A 130 -17.66 -6.62 14.08
CA LYS A 130 -17.60 -6.21 12.68
C LYS A 130 -16.27 -5.58 12.30
N GLN A 131 -15.60 -4.96 13.26
CA GLN A 131 -14.33 -4.28 13.06
C GLN A 131 -13.47 -4.34 14.33
N LEU A 132 -12.16 -4.21 14.13
CA LEU A 132 -11.15 -4.08 15.16
C LEU A 132 -10.34 -2.82 14.89
N GLU A 133 -10.17 -1.98 15.91
CA GLU A 133 -9.30 -0.80 15.83
C GLU A 133 -8.02 -1.04 16.64
N PHE A 134 -6.89 -0.72 16.03
CA PHE A 134 -5.58 -0.75 16.69
C PHE A 134 -4.94 0.62 16.65
N ARG A 135 -4.61 1.18 17.83
CA ARG A 135 -4.11 2.53 17.99
C ARG A 135 -2.65 2.55 18.37
N LEU A 136 -1.94 3.49 17.76
CA LEU A 136 -0.56 3.82 18.07
C LEU A 136 -0.47 5.33 18.37
N GLU A 137 0.35 5.68 19.34
CA GLU A 137 0.55 7.07 19.73
C GLU A 137 2.04 7.43 19.60
N ALA A 138 2.32 8.63 19.10
CA ALA A 138 3.66 9.18 19.07
C ALA A 138 3.63 10.68 19.39
N ASN A 139 4.75 11.17 19.91
CA ASN A 139 4.94 12.61 20.12
C ASN A 139 5.88 13.13 19.02
N GLY A 140 5.50 14.23 18.41
CA GLY A 140 6.36 15.00 17.54
C GLY A 140 7.41 15.79 18.32
N ALA A 141 8.45 16.25 17.62
CA ALA A 141 9.51 17.05 18.22
C ALA A 141 9.02 18.40 18.78
N ASN A 142 7.92 18.91 18.26
CA ASN A 142 7.25 20.14 18.70
C ASN A 142 6.25 19.92 19.84
N GLY A 143 6.17 18.70 20.40
CA GLY A 143 5.19 18.33 21.43
C GLY A 143 3.81 17.96 20.91
N ALA A 144 3.56 18.02 19.60
CA ALA A 144 2.32 17.57 19.01
C ALA A 144 2.13 16.06 19.26
N LYS A 145 0.95 15.67 19.68
CA LYS A 145 0.57 14.26 19.78
C LYS A 145 -0.07 13.81 18.49
N VAL A 146 0.41 12.71 17.94
CA VAL A 146 -0.17 12.09 16.76
C VAL A 146 -0.62 10.68 17.11
N THR A 147 -1.85 10.38 16.75
CA THR A 147 -2.45 9.04 16.87
C THR A 147 -2.61 8.46 15.47
N LYS A 148 -2.14 7.24 15.29
CA LYS A 148 -2.32 6.44 14.07
C LYS A 148 -3.24 5.29 14.42
N THR A 149 -4.35 5.17 13.71
CA THR A 149 -5.35 4.11 13.96
C THR A 149 -5.49 3.25 12.72
N TYR A 150 -5.28 1.96 12.87
CA TYR A 150 -5.61 0.96 11.88
C TYR A 150 -6.99 0.40 12.16
N VAL A 151 -7.83 0.34 11.13
CA VAL A 151 -9.17 -0.25 11.22
C VAL A 151 -9.24 -1.47 10.31
N PHE A 152 -9.51 -2.60 10.92
CA PHE A 152 -9.65 -3.90 10.26
C PHE A 152 -11.12 -4.29 10.28
N GLN A 153 -11.67 -4.61 9.12
CA GLN A 153 -13.08 -4.99 9.00
C GLN A 153 -13.20 -6.50 8.76
N ARG A 154 -14.25 -7.10 9.30
CA ARG A 154 -14.58 -8.50 9.05
C ARG A 154 -14.93 -8.72 7.59
N ASP A 155 -14.54 -9.88 7.05
CA ASP A 155 -14.75 -10.29 5.66
C ASP A 155 -14.21 -9.30 4.62
N SER A 156 -13.21 -8.48 5.00
CA SER A 156 -12.60 -7.49 4.13
C SER A 156 -11.07 -7.55 4.22
N TYR A 157 -10.41 -7.48 3.06
CA TYR A 157 -8.95 -7.30 2.98
C TYR A 157 -8.53 -5.83 3.02
N GLN A 158 -9.49 -4.91 3.11
CA GLN A 158 -9.20 -3.49 3.24
C GLN A 158 -8.72 -3.17 4.66
N ILE A 159 -7.61 -2.45 4.73
CA ILE A 159 -7.06 -1.89 5.97
C ILE A 159 -7.14 -0.39 5.83
N GLU A 160 -7.94 0.25 6.69
CA GLU A 160 -8.02 1.70 6.74
C GLU A 160 -6.99 2.24 7.74
N VAL A 161 -6.31 3.32 7.38
CA VAL A 161 -5.34 3.99 8.24
C VAL A 161 -5.77 5.44 8.44
N ARG A 162 -5.99 5.82 9.69
CA ARG A 162 -6.34 7.19 10.08
C ARG A 162 -5.20 7.82 10.86
N HIS A 163 -4.92 9.07 10.59
CA HIS A 163 -3.99 9.87 11.37
C HIS A 163 -4.73 11.05 11.98
N GLU A 164 -4.59 11.22 13.29
CA GLU A 164 -5.15 12.33 14.04
C GLU A 164 -4.03 13.02 14.79
N GLY A 165 -3.96 14.33 14.73
CA GLY A 165 -2.94 15.14 15.40
C GLY A 165 -3.56 16.30 16.17
N VAL A 166 -2.97 16.63 17.31
CA VAL A 166 -3.30 17.82 18.13
C VAL A 166 -2.03 18.60 18.37
#